data_484e14e665753db0231e99552246bf9c
#
_entry.id   484e14e665753db0231e99552246bf9c
#
_cell.length_a   1.000
_cell.length_b   1.000
_cell.length_c   1.000
_cell.angle_alpha   90.00
_cell.angle_beta   90.00
_cell.angle_gamma   90.00
#
_symmetry.space_group_name_H-M   'P 1'
#
loop_
_entity.id
_entity.type
_entity.pdbx_description
1 polymer ?
#
loop_
_entity_poly.entity_id
_entity_poly.type
_entity_poly.pdbx_seq_one_letter_code
_entity_poly.pdbx_strand_id
1 'polypeptide(L)'
;MKRLIVYFHYDPLGQIDTACRVAVEAMAHYGEVFFISNGTLRPADRAWAASVTLTCRERENKGLDVGAYKEALAVIGRGRLARYDELVLMNFTLAGPVCSLASMFAAMEARPELAFWGLTRHYAMKSRRFGGRSGEVPEHLQSHFLAVRAPLLHSEDFWQYWQKMPLPKSYEESIANHETRFTAHFANLGCRWDSYVDTKDLRDVFVNPIMACPRELLANRGCPFFKRRSFFTPYADELRRTDGTAARTLYDYVKQETNYPVDLLLAALLQRQPLEMLARELHWQYVLPDAAPVEPAPELAAQGLALLHLPISEVEKADSVTAWYTREAARRADEALAQAAALFAKEPMLGVLSPAVPLWSAARQSRDADWQAARPALQGKVNVPLGQNPPPAPACGWALVRLAAVAGSDTLPAITAPEDAWLLPLKAQQNGFFSASFTTAAQSAAAADQLALHYQQAADPKAVAKQFGRLVKHKLKK
;
A
#
# COMPACT_ATOMS: atom_id res chain seq x y z
N MET A 1 -9.53 -32.14 -6.20
CA MET A 1 -9.28 -32.23 -4.73
C MET A 1 -10.41 -31.58 -3.97
N LYS A 2 -10.86 -32.14 -2.83
CA LYS A 2 -11.80 -31.50 -1.93
C LYS A 2 -11.06 -30.59 -0.96
N ARG A 3 -11.32 -29.27 -1.02
CA ARG A 3 -10.60 -28.24 -0.25
C ARG A 3 -11.46 -27.60 0.81
N LEU A 4 -10.82 -27.30 1.96
CA LEU A 4 -11.32 -26.37 2.94
C LEU A 4 -10.40 -25.13 2.93
N ILE A 5 -10.99 -23.95 2.86
CA ILE A 5 -10.27 -22.69 2.79
C ILE A 5 -10.59 -21.90 4.04
N VAL A 6 -9.62 -21.67 4.90
CA VAL A 6 -9.76 -20.75 6.04
C VAL A 6 -9.31 -19.38 5.59
N TYR A 7 -10.24 -18.47 5.39
CA TYR A 7 -9.98 -17.09 5.00
C TYR A 7 -10.00 -16.19 6.23
N PHE A 8 -8.84 -15.66 6.60
CA PHE A 8 -8.71 -14.72 7.71
C PHE A 8 -8.93 -13.29 7.25
N HIS A 9 -9.79 -12.57 7.98
CA HIS A 9 -10.10 -11.17 7.77
C HIS A 9 -9.86 -10.34 9.03
N TYR A 10 -9.42 -9.09 8.85
CA TYR A 10 -9.39 -8.07 9.87
C TYR A 10 -9.59 -6.69 9.26
N ASP A 11 -10.52 -5.94 9.84
CA ASP A 11 -10.71 -4.52 9.55
C ASP A 11 -11.18 -3.81 10.83
N PRO A 12 -10.55 -2.68 11.23
CA PRO A 12 -10.88 -1.99 12.47
C PRO A 12 -12.30 -1.40 12.47
N LEU A 13 -12.89 -1.18 11.28
CA LEU A 13 -14.25 -0.68 11.10
C LEU A 13 -15.28 -1.80 10.87
N GLY A 14 -14.84 -3.07 10.89
CA GLY A 14 -15.68 -4.23 10.64
C GLY A 14 -16.24 -4.33 9.21
N GLN A 15 -15.56 -3.74 8.23
CA GLN A 15 -15.97 -3.73 6.83
C GLN A 15 -15.22 -4.78 6.03
N ILE A 16 -15.93 -5.57 5.23
CA ILE A 16 -15.33 -6.44 4.21
C ILE A 16 -15.28 -5.66 2.89
N ASP A 17 -14.10 -5.17 2.55
CA ASP A 17 -13.92 -4.39 1.32
C ASP A 17 -14.00 -5.26 0.03
N THR A 18 -14.09 -4.60 -1.11
CA THR A 18 -14.23 -5.26 -2.40
C THR A 18 -13.08 -6.23 -2.70
N ALA A 19 -11.84 -5.91 -2.29
CA ALA A 19 -10.71 -6.81 -2.51
C ALA A 19 -10.86 -8.14 -1.75
N CYS A 20 -11.37 -8.08 -0.50
CA CYS A 20 -11.68 -9.27 0.28
C CYS A 20 -12.85 -10.06 -0.35
N ARG A 21 -13.90 -9.36 -0.81
CA ARG A 21 -15.05 -10.01 -1.46
C ARG A 21 -14.63 -10.76 -2.72
N VAL A 22 -13.91 -10.12 -3.62
CA VAL A 22 -13.37 -10.73 -4.85
C VAL A 22 -12.53 -11.97 -4.53
N ALA A 23 -11.65 -11.89 -3.54
CA ALA A 23 -10.81 -13.03 -3.15
C ALA A 23 -11.63 -14.19 -2.58
N VAL A 24 -12.57 -13.92 -1.68
CA VAL A 24 -13.42 -14.96 -1.06
C VAL A 24 -14.32 -15.63 -2.10
N GLU A 25 -14.98 -14.86 -2.96
CA GLU A 25 -15.84 -15.38 -4.03
C GLU A 25 -15.05 -16.25 -5.03
N ALA A 26 -13.85 -15.78 -5.45
CA ALA A 26 -12.99 -16.55 -6.33
C ALA A 26 -12.51 -17.86 -5.68
N MET A 27 -12.14 -17.84 -4.40
CA MET A 27 -11.72 -19.03 -3.67
C MET A 27 -12.86 -20.02 -3.44
N ALA A 28 -14.10 -19.55 -3.25
CA ALA A 28 -15.27 -20.38 -3.05
C ALA A 28 -15.59 -21.31 -4.25
N HIS A 29 -15.10 -21.00 -5.45
CA HIS A 29 -15.17 -21.90 -6.61
C HIS A 29 -14.24 -23.12 -6.50
N TYR A 30 -13.25 -23.07 -5.60
CA TYR A 30 -12.22 -24.13 -5.47
C TYR A 30 -12.33 -24.92 -4.15
N GLY A 31 -13.18 -24.51 -3.23
CA GLY A 31 -13.39 -25.21 -1.97
C GLY A 31 -14.41 -24.54 -1.06
N GLU A 32 -14.76 -25.22 0.01
CA GLU A 32 -15.64 -24.69 1.05
C GLU A 32 -14.87 -23.63 1.87
N VAL A 33 -15.44 -22.42 2.03
CA VAL A 33 -14.76 -21.33 2.73
C VAL A 33 -15.27 -21.23 4.19
N PHE A 34 -14.33 -21.30 5.13
CA PHE A 34 -14.51 -20.91 6.52
C PHE A 34 -13.98 -19.50 6.70
N PHE A 35 -14.87 -18.52 6.78
CA PHE A 35 -14.50 -17.12 6.95
C PHE A 35 -14.36 -16.80 8.44
N ILE A 36 -13.21 -16.25 8.85
CA ILE A 36 -12.96 -15.86 10.24
C ILE A 36 -12.43 -14.42 10.29
N SER A 37 -13.14 -13.58 11.07
CA SER A 37 -12.80 -12.17 11.24
C SER A 37 -12.36 -11.87 12.66
N ASN A 38 -11.21 -11.20 12.81
CA ASN A 38 -10.87 -10.57 14.08
C ASN A 38 -11.68 -9.26 14.21
N GLY A 39 -12.49 -9.16 15.26
CA GLY A 39 -13.42 -8.05 15.49
C GLY A 39 -14.83 -8.31 14.97
N THR A 40 -15.70 -7.35 15.22
CA THR A 40 -17.12 -7.42 14.86
C THR A 40 -17.34 -6.85 13.47
N LEU A 41 -18.02 -7.59 12.61
CA LEU A 41 -18.40 -7.17 11.27
C LEU A 41 -19.63 -6.25 11.31
N ARG A 42 -19.72 -5.35 10.34
CA ARG A 42 -20.97 -4.62 10.09
C ARG A 42 -22.09 -5.59 9.71
N PRO A 43 -23.35 -5.32 10.04
CA PRO A 43 -24.46 -6.25 9.76
C PRO A 43 -24.55 -6.68 8.30
N ALA A 44 -24.38 -5.76 7.35
CA ALA A 44 -24.40 -6.04 5.91
C ALA A 44 -23.20 -6.91 5.46
N ASP A 45 -22.02 -6.68 6.02
CA ASP A 45 -20.81 -7.46 5.71
C ASP A 45 -20.89 -8.87 6.29
N ARG A 46 -21.45 -9.02 7.49
CA ARG A 46 -21.73 -10.33 8.09
C ARG A 46 -22.74 -11.12 7.26
N ALA A 47 -23.82 -10.47 6.84
CA ALA A 47 -24.85 -11.10 6.00
C ALA A 47 -24.26 -11.57 4.66
N TRP A 48 -23.43 -10.74 4.01
CA TRP A 48 -22.76 -11.14 2.80
C TRP A 48 -21.82 -12.34 3.04
N ALA A 49 -20.93 -12.29 4.05
CA ALA A 49 -20.04 -13.41 4.34
C ALA A 49 -20.81 -14.71 4.61
N ALA A 50 -21.90 -14.65 5.36
CA ALA A 50 -22.74 -15.81 5.62
C ALA A 50 -23.44 -16.37 4.37
N SER A 51 -23.66 -15.55 3.35
CA SER A 51 -24.31 -15.99 2.10
C SER A 51 -23.35 -16.68 1.13
N VAL A 52 -22.04 -16.38 1.18
CA VAL A 52 -21.04 -16.90 0.23
C VAL A 52 -20.06 -17.89 0.85
N THR A 53 -20.11 -18.13 2.16
CA THR A 53 -19.18 -19.01 2.86
C THR A 53 -19.90 -20.08 3.67
N LEU A 54 -19.23 -21.22 3.91
CA LEU A 54 -19.73 -22.30 4.73
C LEU A 54 -19.98 -21.90 6.19
N THR A 55 -19.12 -21.02 6.70
CA THR A 55 -19.16 -20.50 8.07
C THR A 55 -18.59 -19.11 8.09
N CYS A 56 -19.29 -18.18 8.73
CA CYS A 56 -18.78 -16.85 9.06
C CYS A 56 -18.64 -16.75 10.58
N ARG A 57 -17.42 -16.55 11.08
CA ARG A 57 -17.11 -16.46 12.51
C ARG A 57 -16.42 -15.16 12.84
N GLU A 58 -16.89 -14.50 13.87
CA GLU A 58 -16.25 -13.34 14.50
C GLU A 58 -15.53 -13.77 15.78
N ARG A 59 -14.42 -13.13 16.08
CA ARG A 59 -13.61 -13.38 17.27
C ARG A 59 -12.91 -12.12 17.75
N GLU A 60 -12.43 -12.15 18.98
CA GLU A 60 -11.58 -11.09 19.52
C GLU A 60 -10.28 -10.98 18.72
N ASN A 61 -9.79 -9.73 18.51
CA ASN A 61 -8.54 -9.50 17.80
C ASN A 61 -7.32 -9.85 18.69
N LYS A 62 -7.02 -11.14 18.79
CA LYS A 62 -5.87 -11.68 19.51
C LYS A 62 -5.07 -12.64 18.64
N GLY A 63 -3.75 -12.53 18.65
CA GLY A 63 -2.85 -13.46 17.98
C GLY A 63 -2.83 -13.33 16.46
N LEU A 64 -3.30 -12.22 15.91
CA LEU A 64 -3.27 -11.90 14.47
C LEU A 64 -3.92 -13.01 13.60
N ASP A 65 -3.39 -13.27 12.41
CA ASP A 65 -3.78 -14.35 11.50
C ASP A 65 -3.52 -15.75 12.12
N VAL A 66 -2.40 -15.93 12.77
CA VAL A 66 -2.02 -17.19 13.44
C VAL A 66 -3.05 -17.59 14.50
N GLY A 67 -3.49 -16.62 15.30
CA GLY A 67 -4.54 -16.84 16.30
C GLY A 67 -5.87 -17.21 15.67
N ALA A 68 -6.21 -16.59 14.54
CA ALA A 68 -7.43 -16.89 13.80
C ALA A 68 -7.38 -18.30 13.18
N TYR A 69 -6.27 -18.69 12.57
CA TYR A 69 -6.09 -20.04 12.03
C TYR A 69 -6.15 -21.10 13.11
N LYS A 70 -5.46 -20.88 14.23
CA LYS A 70 -5.51 -21.79 15.37
C LYS A 70 -6.94 -22.00 15.88
N GLU A 71 -7.71 -20.93 16.05
CA GLU A 71 -9.11 -21.00 16.47
C GLU A 71 -10.00 -21.66 15.41
N ALA A 72 -9.84 -21.32 14.14
CA ALA A 72 -10.60 -21.95 13.06
C ALA A 72 -10.39 -23.47 13.04
N LEU A 73 -9.14 -23.93 13.13
CA LEU A 73 -8.81 -25.36 13.19
C LEU A 73 -9.43 -26.04 14.41
N ALA A 74 -9.40 -25.41 15.59
CA ALA A 74 -10.01 -25.94 16.79
C ALA A 74 -11.53 -26.08 16.65
N VAL A 75 -12.21 -25.11 16.04
CA VAL A 75 -13.67 -25.13 15.78
C VAL A 75 -14.04 -26.17 14.72
N ILE A 76 -13.27 -26.27 13.65
CA ILE A 76 -13.50 -27.26 12.59
C ILE A 76 -13.32 -28.69 13.14
N GLY A 77 -12.28 -28.90 13.93
CA GLY A 77 -11.96 -30.17 14.57
C GLY A 77 -11.42 -31.23 13.59
N ARG A 78 -10.71 -32.20 14.14
CA ARG A 78 -10.04 -33.27 13.37
C ARG A 78 -11.02 -34.07 12.49
N GLY A 79 -12.17 -34.46 13.05
CA GLY A 79 -13.14 -35.30 12.34
C GLY A 79 -13.73 -34.64 11.09
N ARG A 80 -13.93 -33.33 11.09
CA ARG A 80 -14.39 -32.60 9.91
C ARG A 80 -13.26 -32.38 8.93
N LEU A 81 -12.06 -32.00 9.45
CA LEU A 81 -10.88 -31.76 8.62
C LEU A 81 -10.43 -33.01 7.85
N ALA A 82 -10.62 -34.21 8.43
CA ALA A 82 -10.33 -35.50 7.78
C ALA A 82 -11.13 -35.76 6.49
N ARG A 83 -12.16 -34.97 6.19
CA ARG A 83 -12.98 -35.08 4.97
C ARG A 83 -12.42 -34.32 3.78
N TYR A 84 -11.32 -33.57 3.97
CA TYR A 84 -10.70 -32.73 2.95
C TYR A 84 -9.34 -33.27 2.56
N ASP A 85 -9.02 -33.15 1.29
CA ASP A 85 -7.72 -33.53 0.74
C ASP A 85 -6.66 -32.44 0.98
N GLU A 86 -7.11 -31.17 1.04
CA GLU A 86 -6.24 -30.01 1.16
C GLU A 86 -6.93 -28.91 2.02
N LEU A 87 -6.17 -28.33 2.94
CA LEU A 87 -6.52 -27.12 3.70
C LEU A 87 -5.74 -25.94 3.15
N VAL A 88 -6.41 -24.84 2.81
CA VAL A 88 -5.79 -23.57 2.43
C VAL A 88 -5.99 -22.57 3.55
N LEU A 89 -4.89 -22.01 4.06
CA LEU A 89 -4.89 -20.88 4.99
C LEU A 89 -4.55 -19.62 4.18
N MET A 90 -5.47 -18.68 4.11
CA MET A 90 -5.29 -17.44 3.34
C MET A 90 -5.72 -16.24 4.17
N ASN A 91 -5.04 -15.08 4.01
CA ASN A 91 -5.40 -13.88 4.73
C ASN A 91 -5.65 -12.68 3.81
N PHE A 92 -6.40 -11.71 4.34
CA PHE A 92 -6.84 -10.49 3.66
C PHE A 92 -5.71 -9.56 3.21
N THR A 93 -4.45 -9.84 3.54
CA THR A 93 -3.30 -9.01 3.13
C THR A 93 -2.95 -9.17 1.65
N LEU A 94 -3.51 -10.20 1.01
CA LEU A 94 -3.46 -10.38 -0.43
C LEU A 94 -4.64 -9.67 -1.13
N ALA A 95 -4.37 -9.14 -2.31
CA ALA A 95 -5.35 -8.64 -3.27
C ALA A 95 -5.25 -9.45 -4.57
N GLY A 96 -6.37 -9.67 -5.22
CA GLY A 96 -6.53 -10.58 -6.37
C GLY A 96 -7.78 -11.45 -6.21
N PRO A 97 -7.97 -12.47 -7.07
CA PRO A 97 -7.03 -12.86 -8.13
C PRO A 97 -7.08 -11.91 -9.33
N VAL A 98 -5.93 -11.67 -9.94
CA VAL A 98 -5.79 -10.88 -11.17
C VAL A 98 -5.86 -11.74 -12.43
N CYS A 99 -5.79 -13.05 -12.26
CA CYS A 99 -5.92 -14.06 -13.31
C CYS A 99 -6.60 -15.32 -12.75
N SER A 100 -6.92 -16.28 -13.63
CA SER A 100 -7.60 -17.51 -13.22
C SER A 100 -6.79 -18.33 -12.22
N LEU A 101 -7.42 -18.76 -11.13
CA LEU A 101 -6.84 -19.66 -10.14
C LEU A 101 -6.74 -21.12 -10.63
N ALA A 102 -7.43 -21.47 -11.74
CA ALA A 102 -7.43 -22.82 -12.28
C ALA A 102 -6.01 -23.31 -12.58
N SER A 103 -5.19 -22.47 -13.23
CA SER A 103 -3.80 -22.82 -13.56
C SER A 103 -2.96 -23.07 -12.32
N MET A 104 -3.14 -22.26 -11.27
CA MET A 104 -2.43 -22.44 -10.00
C MET A 104 -2.79 -23.78 -9.34
N PHE A 105 -4.08 -24.06 -9.17
CA PHE A 105 -4.50 -25.30 -8.53
C PHE A 105 -4.14 -26.53 -9.37
N ALA A 106 -4.32 -26.48 -10.70
CA ALA A 106 -3.93 -27.58 -11.58
C ALA A 106 -2.42 -27.86 -11.54
N ALA A 107 -1.58 -26.84 -11.59
CA ALA A 107 -0.13 -26.99 -11.50
C ALA A 107 0.32 -27.62 -10.18
N MET A 108 -0.34 -27.23 -9.07
CA MET A 108 -0.01 -27.81 -7.78
C MET A 108 -0.60 -29.22 -7.61
N GLU A 109 -1.78 -29.51 -8.15
CA GLU A 109 -2.34 -30.88 -8.17
C GLU A 109 -1.47 -31.87 -8.95
N ALA A 110 -0.78 -31.41 -9.98
CA ALA A 110 0.18 -32.23 -10.75
C ALA A 110 1.45 -32.58 -9.95
N ARG A 111 1.60 -32.09 -8.73
CA ARG A 111 2.74 -32.32 -7.84
C ARG A 111 2.31 -33.01 -6.53
N PRO A 112 1.85 -34.27 -6.59
CA PRO A 112 1.30 -34.99 -5.44
C PRO A 112 2.32 -35.29 -4.34
N GLU A 113 3.60 -35.21 -4.65
CA GLU A 113 4.71 -35.41 -3.70
C GLU A 113 4.83 -34.31 -2.65
N LEU A 114 4.22 -33.16 -2.85
CA LEU A 114 4.25 -32.05 -1.92
C LEU A 114 3.24 -32.26 -0.77
N ALA A 115 3.73 -32.28 0.45
CA ALA A 115 2.89 -32.31 1.65
C ALA A 115 2.26 -30.96 1.95
N PHE A 116 2.94 -29.88 1.59
CA PHE A 116 2.41 -28.53 1.69
C PHE A 116 3.07 -27.60 0.67
N TRP A 117 2.37 -26.50 0.33
CA TRP A 117 2.86 -25.51 -0.61
C TRP A 117 2.33 -24.12 -0.28
N GLY A 118 2.98 -23.09 -0.80
CA GLY A 118 2.55 -21.71 -0.64
C GLY A 118 2.52 -20.96 -1.96
N LEU A 119 1.98 -19.74 -1.92
CA LEU A 119 1.96 -18.89 -3.11
C LEU A 119 3.37 -18.47 -3.51
N THR A 120 4.11 -17.92 -2.55
CA THR A 120 5.47 -17.39 -2.71
C THR A 120 6.35 -17.81 -1.53
N ARG A 121 7.66 -17.73 -1.73
CA ARG A 121 8.65 -17.95 -0.68
C ARG A 121 9.39 -16.68 -0.32
N HIS A 122 9.87 -16.64 0.89
CA HIS A 122 10.83 -15.67 1.40
C HIS A 122 12.18 -16.36 1.53
N TYR A 123 13.23 -15.76 0.97
CA TYR A 123 14.58 -16.32 1.04
C TYR A 123 15.24 -16.03 2.38
N ALA A 124 16.28 -16.81 2.71
CA ALA A 124 16.99 -16.67 3.96
C ALA A 124 17.68 -15.29 4.06
N MET A 125 17.62 -14.68 5.24
CA MET A 125 18.28 -13.40 5.52
C MET A 125 18.67 -13.27 6.97
N LYS A 126 19.63 -12.37 7.27
CA LYS A 126 19.92 -11.96 8.64
C LYS A 126 19.01 -10.79 9.03
N SER A 127 18.33 -10.93 10.16
CA SER A 127 17.48 -9.88 10.70
C SER A 127 17.35 -9.97 12.21
N ARG A 128 17.79 -8.94 12.93
CA ARG A 128 17.56 -8.84 14.38
C ARG A 128 16.07 -8.66 14.72
N ARG A 129 15.29 -8.09 13.80
CA ARG A 129 13.87 -7.82 14.02
C ARG A 129 12.99 -9.06 13.85
N PHE A 130 13.28 -9.91 12.86
CA PHE A 130 12.43 -11.04 12.49
C PHE A 130 13.06 -12.42 12.76
N GLY A 131 14.36 -12.47 13.01
CA GLY A 131 15.09 -13.71 13.25
C GLY A 131 15.04 -14.23 14.69
N GLY A 132 14.29 -13.56 15.57
CA GLY A 132 14.23 -13.94 16.98
C GLY A 132 15.61 -13.95 17.66
N ARG A 133 15.88 -14.95 18.50
CA ARG A 133 17.16 -15.07 19.22
C ARG A 133 18.35 -15.39 18.32
N SER A 134 18.14 -16.11 17.22
CA SER A 134 19.23 -16.46 16.30
C SER A 134 19.69 -15.30 15.43
N GLY A 135 18.85 -14.30 15.24
CA GLY A 135 19.08 -13.22 14.28
C GLY A 135 19.03 -13.68 12.81
N GLU A 136 18.56 -14.89 12.56
CA GLU A 136 18.47 -15.48 11.22
C GLU A 136 17.01 -15.81 10.87
N VAL A 137 16.61 -15.41 9.69
CA VAL A 137 15.33 -15.76 9.07
C VAL A 137 15.63 -16.86 8.05
N PRO A 138 15.15 -18.10 8.25
CA PRO A 138 15.36 -19.17 7.28
C PRO A 138 14.51 -18.94 6.02
N GLU A 139 14.86 -19.62 4.94
CA GLU A 139 13.97 -19.71 3.78
C GLU A 139 12.66 -20.41 4.18
N HIS A 140 11.51 -19.83 3.79
CA HIS A 140 10.20 -20.32 4.20
C HIS A 140 9.08 -19.92 3.22
N LEU A 141 7.97 -20.64 3.30
CA LEU A 141 6.71 -20.23 2.69
C LEU A 141 6.04 -19.12 3.51
N GLN A 142 5.49 -18.14 2.84
CA GLN A 142 4.86 -17.02 3.51
C GLN A 142 3.42 -17.36 3.95
N SER A 143 3.05 -17.00 5.19
CA SER A 143 1.79 -17.36 5.85
C SER A 143 0.52 -16.80 5.21
N HIS A 144 0.66 -15.85 4.30
CA HIS A 144 -0.50 -15.22 3.66
C HIS A 144 -1.28 -16.15 2.71
N PHE A 145 -0.64 -17.21 2.22
CA PHE A 145 -1.27 -18.29 1.47
C PHE A 145 -0.45 -19.58 1.65
N LEU A 146 -1.04 -20.53 2.38
CA LEU A 146 -0.40 -21.79 2.70
C LEU A 146 -1.41 -22.92 2.52
N ALA A 147 -1.09 -23.90 1.66
CA ALA A 147 -1.90 -25.07 1.44
C ALA A 147 -1.22 -26.32 2.06
N VAL A 148 -1.96 -27.09 2.84
CA VAL A 148 -1.49 -28.30 3.54
C VAL A 148 -2.34 -29.47 3.09
N ARG A 149 -1.71 -30.54 2.66
CA ARG A 149 -2.34 -31.74 2.10
C ARG A 149 -2.33 -32.93 3.04
N ALA A 150 -3.23 -33.85 2.78
CA ALA A 150 -3.13 -35.20 3.32
C ALA A 150 -1.87 -35.88 2.75
N PRO A 151 -1.09 -36.68 3.52
CA PRO A 151 -1.43 -37.12 4.90
C PRO A 151 -1.01 -36.13 5.99
N LEU A 152 -0.18 -35.10 5.69
CA LEU A 152 0.29 -34.15 6.73
C LEU A 152 -0.89 -33.48 7.47
N LEU A 153 -1.90 -33.02 6.72
CA LEU A 153 -3.11 -32.40 7.28
C LEU A 153 -3.80 -33.27 8.36
N HIS A 154 -3.74 -34.59 8.20
CA HIS A 154 -4.39 -35.55 9.08
C HIS A 154 -3.46 -36.09 10.17
N SER A 155 -2.17 -35.70 10.14
CA SER A 155 -1.16 -36.21 11.07
C SER A 155 -1.32 -35.63 12.48
N GLU A 156 -0.81 -36.37 13.45
CA GLU A 156 -0.71 -35.91 14.85
C GLU A 156 0.22 -34.69 14.97
N ASP A 157 1.33 -34.66 14.20
CA ASP A 157 2.32 -33.61 14.23
C ASP A 157 1.71 -32.26 13.81
N PHE A 158 0.83 -32.26 12.77
CA PHE A 158 0.12 -31.05 12.36
C PHE A 158 -0.79 -30.50 13.48
N TRP A 159 -1.54 -31.37 14.14
CA TRP A 159 -2.41 -30.96 15.24
C TRP A 159 -1.64 -30.46 16.44
N GLN A 160 -0.59 -31.17 16.86
CA GLN A 160 0.27 -30.77 17.97
C GLN A 160 0.98 -29.44 17.69
N TYR A 161 1.44 -29.20 16.45
CA TYR A 161 2.01 -27.93 16.06
C TYR A 161 1.05 -26.77 16.36
N TRP A 162 -0.20 -26.85 15.88
CA TRP A 162 -1.20 -25.80 16.10
C TRP A 162 -1.63 -25.68 17.55
N GLN A 163 -1.79 -26.80 18.27
CA GLN A 163 -2.15 -26.78 19.70
C GLN A 163 -1.07 -26.12 20.56
N LYS A 164 0.19 -26.43 20.33
CA LYS A 164 1.32 -25.94 21.13
C LYS A 164 1.75 -24.53 20.74
N MET A 165 1.31 -24.01 19.58
CA MET A 165 1.70 -22.70 19.11
C MET A 165 1.22 -21.59 20.05
N PRO A 166 2.12 -20.72 20.57
CA PRO A 166 1.75 -19.57 21.36
C PRO A 166 1.06 -18.53 20.49
N LEU A 167 0.10 -17.80 21.06
CA LEU A 167 -0.51 -16.67 20.37
C LEU A 167 0.49 -15.50 20.29
N PRO A 168 0.82 -15.01 19.10
CA PRO A 168 1.71 -13.87 18.95
C PRO A 168 1.05 -12.59 19.49
N LYS A 169 1.85 -11.75 20.13
CA LYS A 169 1.43 -10.45 20.68
C LYS A 169 1.76 -9.30 19.73
N SER A 170 2.64 -9.51 18.77
CA SER A 170 3.06 -8.53 17.78
C SER A 170 3.25 -9.15 16.40
N TYR A 171 3.37 -8.30 15.39
CA TYR A 171 3.68 -8.70 14.03
C TYR A 171 5.02 -9.43 13.92
N GLU A 172 6.04 -8.95 14.64
CA GLU A 172 7.37 -9.56 14.69
C GLU A 172 7.32 -10.96 15.32
N GLU A 173 6.54 -11.13 16.38
CA GLU A 173 6.34 -12.45 17.01
C GLU A 173 5.60 -13.42 16.08
N SER A 174 4.62 -12.96 15.30
CA SER A 174 3.92 -13.79 14.31
C SER A 174 4.90 -14.33 13.26
N ILE A 175 5.77 -13.49 12.74
CA ILE A 175 6.82 -13.91 11.81
C ILE A 175 7.80 -14.86 12.48
N ALA A 176 8.41 -14.47 13.61
CA ALA A 176 9.47 -15.23 14.26
C ALA A 176 9.02 -16.58 14.84
N ASN A 177 7.77 -16.68 15.30
CA ASN A 177 7.26 -17.87 16.00
C ASN A 177 6.42 -18.79 15.11
N HIS A 178 5.92 -18.30 13.97
CA HIS A 178 5.09 -19.12 13.08
C HIS A 178 5.60 -19.11 11.64
N GLU A 179 5.59 -17.97 10.95
CA GLU A 179 5.87 -17.93 9.51
C GLU A 179 7.23 -18.54 9.18
N THR A 180 8.28 -18.12 9.88
CA THR A 180 9.63 -18.63 9.69
C THR A 180 9.83 -20.07 10.18
N ARG A 181 8.97 -20.60 11.05
CA ARG A 181 9.13 -21.91 11.67
C ARG A 181 8.32 -23.02 11.03
N PHE A 182 7.13 -22.69 10.48
CA PHE A 182 6.25 -23.70 9.91
C PHE A 182 6.96 -24.55 8.86
N THR A 183 7.55 -23.90 7.88
CA THR A 183 8.26 -24.60 6.79
C THR A 183 9.40 -25.46 7.31
N ALA A 184 10.27 -24.90 8.15
CA ALA A 184 11.41 -25.63 8.70
C ALA A 184 10.97 -26.81 9.60
N HIS A 185 9.93 -26.64 10.41
CA HIS A 185 9.41 -27.68 11.30
C HIS A 185 8.98 -28.93 10.50
N PHE A 186 8.11 -28.76 9.48
CA PHE A 186 7.60 -29.88 8.72
C PHE A 186 8.63 -30.43 7.71
N ALA A 187 9.50 -29.58 7.17
CA ALA A 187 10.62 -30.05 6.34
C ALA A 187 11.57 -30.97 7.11
N ASN A 188 11.86 -30.66 8.38
CA ASN A 188 12.68 -31.52 9.26
C ASN A 188 12.02 -32.88 9.61
N LEU A 189 10.70 -32.97 9.47
CA LEU A 189 9.95 -34.23 9.57
C LEU A 189 9.88 -34.98 8.21
N GLY A 190 10.61 -34.53 7.19
CA GLY A 190 10.67 -35.16 5.89
C GLY A 190 9.55 -34.74 4.92
N CYS A 191 8.72 -33.77 5.29
CA CYS A 191 7.66 -33.27 4.42
C CYS A 191 8.24 -32.45 3.27
N ARG A 192 7.90 -32.81 2.02
CA ARG A 192 8.28 -32.02 0.83
C ARG A 192 7.41 -30.79 0.69
N TRP A 193 8.01 -29.69 0.29
CA TRP A 193 7.33 -28.42 0.12
C TRP A 193 7.89 -27.63 -1.06
N ASP A 194 7.07 -26.73 -1.63
CA ASP A 194 7.51 -25.75 -2.63
C ASP A 194 6.55 -24.55 -2.68
N SER A 195 6.88 -23.53 -3.45
CA SER A 195 5.97 -22.43 -3.80
C SER A 195 5.40 -22.63 -5.20
N TYR A 196 4.17 -22.13 -5.42
CA TYR A 196 3.57 -22.10 -6.75
C TYR A 196 4.38 -21.21 -7.70
N VAL A 197 4.67 -19.97 -7.26
CA VAL A 197 5.46 -19.05 -8.06
C VAL A 197 6.93 -19.41 -7.95
N ASP A 198 7.55 -19.80 -9.06
CA ASP A 198 8.98 -20.05 -9.10
C ASP A 198 9.75 -18.75 -9.16
N THR A 199 10.60 -18.54 -8.16
CA THR A 199 11.44 -17.35 -7.98
C THR A 199 12.89 -17.73 -7.66
N LYS A 200 13.31 -18.99 -7.94
CA LYS A 200 14.64 -19.49 -7.57
C LYS A 200 15.78 -18.70 -8.19
N ASP A 201 15.56 -18.19 -9.40
CA ASP A 201 16.47 -17.30 -10.14
C ASP A 201 16.63 -15.92 -9.48
N LEU A 202 15.66 -15.52 -8.63
CA LEU A 202 15.68 -14.25 -7.90
C LEU A 202 16.29 -14.35 -6.50
N ARG A 203 16.70 -15.54 -6.06
CA ARG A 203 17.20 -15.79 -4.70
C ARG A 203 18.32 -14.85 -4.27
N ASP A 204 19.27 -14.59 -5.16
CA ASP A 204 20.43 -13.73 -4.86
C ASP A 204 20.16 -12.24 -5.14
N VAL A 205 18.98 -11.93 -5.68
CA VAL A 205 18.54 -10.55 -6.01
C VAL A 205 17.61 -10.02 -4.95
N PHE A 206 16.54 -10.76 -4.65
CA PHE A 206 15.48 -10.32 -3.73
C PHE A 206 15.18 -11.36 -2.66
N VAL A 207 15.22 -10.96 -1.41
CA VAL A 207 14.84 -11.85 -0.29
C VAL A 207 13.32 -12.07 -0.22
N ASN A 208 12.53 -11.12 -0.70
CA ASN A 208 11.06 -11.16 -0.69
C ASN A 208 10.46 -10.70 -2.04
N PRO A 209 10.46 -11.58 -3.06
CA PRO A 209 10.06 -11.22 -4.43
C PRO A 209 8.65 -10.62 -4.55
N ILE A 210 7.66 -11.09 -3.75
CA ILE A 210 6.29 -10.57 -3.82
C ILE A 210 6.19 -9.08 -3.41
N MET A 211 7.16 -8.57 -2.66
CA MET A 211 7.25 -7.16 -2.31
C MET A 211 8.17 -6.39 -3.25
N ALA A 212 9.28 -7.01 -3.68
CA ALA A 212 10.33 -6.34 -4.44
C ALA A 212 10.00 -6.18 -5.93
N CYS A 213 9.38 -7.20 -6.53
CA CYS A 213 9.06 -7.21 -7.96
C CYS A 213 7.65 -7.78 -8.25
N PRO A 214 6.59 -7.24 -7.60
CA PRO A 214 5.25 -7.81 -7.70
C PRO A 214 4.71 -7.84 -9.13
N ARG A 215 4.97 -6.83 -9.96
CA ARG A 215 4.57 -6.81 -11.38
C ARG A 215 5.18 -7.98 -12.14
N GLU A 216 6.47 -8.27 -11.94
CA GLU A 216 7.15 -9.42 -12.57
C GLU A 216 6.45 -10.74 -12.21
N LEU A 217 6.08 -10.91 -10.95
CA LEU A 217 5.39 -12.13 -10.51
C LEU A 217 4.02 -12.29 -11.15
N LEU A 218 3.26 -11.19 -11.30
CA LEU A 218 1.94 -11.24 -11.93
C LEU A 218 2.05 -11.45 -13.44
N ALA A 219 2.82 -10.61 -14.12
CA ALA A 219 2.87 -10.54 -15.56
C ALA A 219 3.56 -11.76 -16.21
N ASN A 220 4.65 -12.25 -15.60
CA ASN A 220 5.54 -13.21 -16.24
C ASN A 220 5.60 -14.58 -15.53
N ARG A 221 5.12 -14.67 -14.27
CA ARG A 221 5.23 -15.91 -13.46
C ARG A 221 3.88 -16.45 -13.02
N GLY A 222 2.79 -15.89 -13.51
CA GLY A 222 1.43 -16.37 -13.27
C GLY A 222 0.96 -16.26 -11.82
N CYS A 223 1.57 -15.40 -11.00
CA CYS A 223 1.11 -15.15 -9.65
C CYS A 223 -0.29 -14.50 -9.67
N PRO A 224 -1.33 -15.10 -9.07
CA PRO A 224 -2.67 -14.53 -9.14
C PRO A 224 -2.92 -13.43 -8.11
N PHE A 225 -2.03 -13.26 -7.14
CA PHE A 225 -2.23 -12.32 -6.03
C PHE A 225 -1.01 -11.42 -5.82
N PHE A 226 -1.25 -10.23 -5.27
CA PHE A 226 -0.22 -9.31 -4.82
C PHE A 226 -0.48 -8.82 -3.39
N LYS A 227 0.51 -8.25 -2.75
CA LYS A 227 0.36 -7.70 -1.39
C LYS A 227 -0.30 -6.33 -1.44
N ARG A 228 -1.41 -6.14 -0.73
CA ARG A 228 -2.09 -4.83 -0.57
C ARG A 228 -1.13 -3.77 -0.02
N ARG A 229 -0.25 -4.19 0.90
CA ARG A 229 0.75 -3.31 1.51
C ARG A 229 1.80 -2.77 0.54
N SER A 230 1.94 -3.34 -0.65
CA SER A 230 2.82 -2.80 -1.70
C SER A 230 2.49 -1.34 -2.04
N PHE A 231 1.23 -0.92 -1.87
CA PHE A 231 0.79 0.43 -2.20
C PHE A 231 1.01 1.48 -1.10
N PHE A 232 1.40 1.07 0.13
CA PHE A 232 1.52 2.01 1.24
C PHE A 232 2.67 1.74 2.21
N THR A 233 3.45 0.70 2.01
CA THR A 233 4.56 0.37 2.92
C THR A 233 5.87 0.37 2.17
N PRO A 234 6.80 1.29 2.47
CA PRO A 234 8.14 1.25 1.90
C PRO A 234 8.85 -0.01 2.37
N TYR A 235 9.43 -0.71 1.43
CA TYR A 235 10.24 -1.89 1.71
C TYR A 235 11.71 -1.48 1.67
N ALA A 236 12.21 -0.97 2.80
CA ALA A 236 13.49 -0.27 2.88
C ALA A 236 14.70 -1.09 2.39
N ASP A 237 14.69 -2.41 2.62
CA ASP A 237 15.78 -3.29 2.17
C ASP A 237 15.72 -3.53 0.65
N GLU A 238 14.54 -3.49 0.07
CA GLU A 238 14.32 -3.67 -1.36
C GLU A 238 14.54 -2.39 -2.15
N LEU A 239 14.24 -1.22 -1.58
CA LEU A 239 14.49 0.08 -2.22
C LEU A 239 15.96 0.30 -2.58
N ARG A 240 16.88 -0.38 -1.92
CA ARG A 240 18.31 -0.34 -2.27
C ARG A 240 18.64 -1.10 -3.54
N ARG A 241 17.76 -2.01 -3.99
CA ARG A 241 17.98 -2.91 -5.12
C ARG A 241 16.99 -2.69 -6.26
N THR A 242 16.07 -1.75 -6.09
CA THR A 242 15.07 -1.38 -7.10
C THR A 242 15.18 0.11 -7.42
N ASP A 243 14.55 0.52 -8.51
CA ASP A 243 14.41 1.92 -8.89
C ASP A 243 13.32 2.68 -8.10
N GLY A 244 12.69 2.03 -7.13
CA GLY A 244 11.61 2.60 -6.32
C GLY A 244 10.24 2.58 -6.99
N THR A 245 10.10 2.07 -8.22
CA THR A 245 8.85 2.15 -9.00
C THR A 245 7.92 0.95 -8.81
N ALA A 246 8.29 -0.02 -7.98
CA ALA A 246 7.60 -1.33 -7.87
C ALA A 246 6.09 -1.21 -7.61
N ALA A 247 5.66 -0.31 -6.72
CA ALA A 247 4.25 -0.12 -6.41
C ALA A 247 3.48 0.55 -7.56
N ARG A 248 4.07 1.58 -8.19
CA ARG A 248 3.45 2.28 -9.31
C ARG A 248 3.32 1.36 -10.52
N THR A 249 4.36 0.65 -10.89
CA THR A 249 4.34 -0.28 -12.03
C THR A 249 3.39 -1.45 -11.81
N LEU A 250 3.24 -1.90 -10.55
CA LEU A 250 2.22 -2.88 -10.18
C LEU A 250 0.81 -2.33 -10.39
N TYR A 251 0.53 -1.14 -9.87
CA TYR A 251 -0.79 -0.50 -10.00
C TYR A 251 -1.16 -0.30 -11.48
N ASP A 252 -0.25 0.26 -12.28
CA ASP A 252 -0.47 0.50 -13.70
C ASP A 252 -0.73 -0.81 -14.46
N TYR A 253 0.05 -1.87 -14.18
CA TYR A 253 -0.16 -3.19 -14.78
C TYR A 253 -1.54 -3.76 -14.42
N VAL A 254 -1.90 -3.77 -13.15
CA VAL A 254 -3.21 -4.32 -12.72
C VAL A 254 -4.36 -3.54 -13.33
N LYS A 255 -4.24 -2.21 -13.41
CA LYS A 255 -5.28 -1.33 -13.98
C LYS A 255 -5.45 -1.48 -15.50
N GLN A 256 -4.35 -1.66 -16.22
CA GLN A 256 -4.34 -1.63 -17.69
C GLN A 256 -4.45 -3.02 -18.32
N GLU A 257 -3.85 -4.04 -17.67
CA GLU A 257 -3.65 -5.36 -18.25
C GLU A 257 -4.52 -6.45 -17.61
N THR A 258 -5.33 -6.09 -16.59
CA THR A 258 -6.21 -7.07 -15.91
C THR A 258 -7.61 -6.51 -15.71
N ASN A 259 -8.57 -7.41 -15.42
CA ASN A 259 -9.94 -7.02 -15.07
C ASN A 259 -10.13 -6.84 -13.54
N TYR A 260 -9.05 -6.83 -12.76
CA TYR A 260 -9.15 -6.67 -11.32
C TYR A 260 -9.52 -5.22 -10.97
N PRO A 261 -10.52 -4.98 -10.10
CA PRO A 261 -11.01 -3.63 -9.79
C PRO A 261 -10.07 -2.88 -8.83
N VAL A 262 -8.85 -2.58 -9.28
CA VAL A 262 -7.80 -1.97 -8.45
C VAL A 262 -8.18 -0.60 -7.91
N ASP A 263 -9.01 0.16 -8.62
CA ASP A 263 -9.49 1.46 -8.17
C ASP A 263 -10.41 1.32 -6.93
N LEU A 264 -11.19 0.23 -6.81
CA LEU A 264 -11.97 -0.05 -5.60
C LEU A 264 -11.08 -0.46 -4.42
N LEU A 265 -9.99 -1.18 -4.68
CA LEU A 265 -8.96 -1.42 -3.66
C LEU A 265 -8.33 -0.10 -3.21
N LEU A 266 -7.98 0.77 -4.15
CA LEU A 266 -7.39 2.07 -3.84
C LEU A 266 -8.34 2.94 -3.01
N ALA A 267 -9.63 2.97 -3.36
CA ALA A 267 -10.65 3.68 -2.57
C ALA A 267 -10.72 3.15 -1.12
N ALA A 268 -10.65 1.83 -0.94
CA ALA A 268 -10.63 1.23 0.39
C ALA A 268 -9.34 1.56 1.16
N LEU A 269 -8.20 1.64 0.51
CA LEU A 269 -6.92 2.03 1.11
C LEU A 269 -6.91 3.51 1.51
N LEU A 270 -7.49 4.40 0.70
CA LEU A 270 -7.65 5.82 1.04
C LEU A 270 -8.41 6.04 2.34
N GLN A 271 -9.38 5.19 2.67
CA GLN A 271 -10.11 5.27 3.94
C GLN A 271 -9.29 4.79 5.16
N ARG A 272 -8.20 4.06 4.97
CA ARG A 272 -7.49 3.34 6.02
C ARG A 272 -6.01 3.69 6.18
N GLN A 273 -5.44 4.32 5.18
CA GLN A 273 -4.01 4.65 5.16
C GLN A 273 -3.81 6.16 5.05
N PRO A 274 -2.79 6.71 5.69
CA PRO A 274 -2.39 8.08 5.49
C PRO A 274 -2.09 8.38 4.02
N LEU A 275 -2.59 9.51 3.53
CA LEU A 275 -2.49 9.89 2.12
C LEU A 275 -1.05 9.97 1.61
N GLU A 276 -0.14 10.48 2.45
CA GLU A 276 1.28 10.62 2.08
C GLU A 276 1.98 9.26 1.85
N MET A 277 1.52 8.20 2.52
CA MET A 277 2.08 6.87 2.32
C MET A 277 1.72 6.33 0.93
N LEU A 278 0.43 6.44 0.57
CA LEU A 278 -0.05 6.06 -0.76
C LEU A 278 0.59 6.92 -1.86
N ALA A 279 0.65 8.24 -1.64
CA ALA A 279 1.21 9.19 -2.59
C ALA A 279 2.68 8.94 -2.89
N ARG A 280 3.46 8.53 -1.89
CA ARG A 280 4.87 8.20 -2.04
C ARG A 280 5.05 6.91 -2.84
N GLU A 281 4.36 5.84 -2.47
CA GLU A 281 4.54 4.53 -3.12
C GLU A 281 3.96 4.52 -4.55
N LEU A 282 2.84 5.22 -4.78
CA LEU A 282 2.20 5.30 -6.09
C LEU A 282 2.69 6.48 -6.95
N HIS A 283 3.69 7.23 -6.48
CA HIS A 283 4.31 8.34 -7.21
C HIS A 283 3.27 9.35 -7.74
N TRP A 284 2.40 9.87 -6.87
CA TRP A 284 1.40 10.87 -7.26
C TRP A 284 2.03 12.26 -7.44
N GLN A 285 3.08 12.26 -8.23
CA GLN A 285 3.73 13.45 -8.77
C GLN A 285 3.84 13.26 -10.27
N TYR A 286 3.11 14.08 -11.01
CA TYR A 286 3.04 14.00 -12.46
C TYR A 286 4.00 14.98 -13.11
N VAL A 287 4.52 14.62 -14.28
CA VAL A 287 5.28 15.50 -15.14
C VAL A 287 4.39 15.88 -16.31
N LEU A 288 3.95 17.14 -16.34
CA LEU A 288 3.20 17.66 -17.47
C LEU A 288 4.18 18.12 -18.56
N PRO A 289 3.81 18.03 -19.85
CA PRO A 289 4.59 18.61 -20.94
C PRO A 289 4.84 20.10 -20.66
N ASP A 290 5.98 20.61 -21.10
CA ASP A 290 6.20 22.05 -21.13
C ASP A 290 5.14 22.70 -22.04
N ALA A 291 4.68 23.89 -21.67
CA ALA A 291 3.50 24.51 -22.24
C ALA A 291 3.49 24.48 -23.78
N ALA A 292 2.42 23.91 -24.34
CA ALA A 292 2.09 24.09 -25.74
C ALA A 292 1.38 25.44 -25.93
N PRO A 293 1.37 26.02 -27.14
CA PRO A 293 0.60 27.22 -27.44
C PRO A 293 -0.89 27.02 -27.05
N VAL A 294 -1.44 28.01 -26.39
CA VAL A 294 -2.73 28.00 -25.73
C VAL A 294 -3.85 27.61 -26.70
N GLU A 295 -4.41 26.42 -26.51
CA GLU A 295 -5.80 26.13 -26.92
C GLU A 295 -6.73 26.89 -25.95
N PRO A 296 -7.97 27.29 -26.38
CA PRO A 296 -8.88 27.96 -25.48
C PRO A 296 -9.04 27.15 -24.19
N ALA A 297 -9.06 27.86 -23.06
CA ALA A 297 -9.15 27.23 -21.75
C ALA A 297 -10.33 26.24 -21.71
N PRO A 298 -10.13 25.00 -21.23
CA PRO A 298 -11.20 24.02 -21.18
C PRO A 298 -12.35 24.55 -20.31
N GLU A 299 -13.60 24.25 -20.70
CA GLU A 299 -14.76 24.51 -19.84
C GLU A 299 -14.70 23.59 -18.62
N LEU A 300 -14.00 24.01 -17.57
CA LEU A 300 -13.76 23.23 -16.35
C LEU A 300 -15.07 22.79 -15.70
N ALA A 301 -16.05 23.69 -15.64
CA ALA A 301 -17.35 23.41 -15.04
C ALA A 301 -18.07 22.24 -15.73
N ALA A 302 -18.02 22.17 -17.07
CA ALA A 302 -18.59 21.06 -17.84
C ALA A 302 -17.92 19.71 -17.52
N GLN A 303 -16.67 19.73 -17.05
CA GLN A 303 -15.92 18.55 -16.62
C GLN A 303 -16.05 18.28 -15.10
N GLY A 304 -16.86 19.05 -14.38
CA GLY A 304 -16.97 18.96 -12.91
C GLY A 304 -15.69 19.38 -12.18
N LEU A 305 -14.89 20.27 -12.78
CA LEU A 305 -13.64 20.79 -12.24
C LEU A 305 -13.76 22.25 -11.85
N ALA A 306 -12.94 22.70 -10.90
CA ALA A 306 -12.80 24.10 -10.52
C ALA A 306 -11.34 24.46 -10.27
N LEU A 307 -10.96 25.67 -10.71
CA LEU A 307 -9.67 26.27 -10.39
C LEU A 307 -9.82 27.08 -9.09
N LEU A 308 -9.00 26.78 -8.10
CA LEU A 308 -8.93 27.48 -6.83
C LEU A 308 -7.66 28.32 -6.77
N HIS A 309 -7.77 29.58 -6.41
CA HIS A 309 -6.63 30.42 -6.04
C HIS A 309 -6.40 30.32 -4.52
N LEU A 310 -5.14 30.14 -4.13
CA LEU A 310 -4.75 29.84 -2.77
C LEU A 310 -4.03 31.05 -2.15
N PRO A 311 -4.26 31.35 -0.86
CA PRO A 311 -3.50 32.38 -0.17
C PRO A 311 -2.04 31.97 -0.03
N ILE A 312 -1.13 32.95 -0.15
CA ILE A 312 0.31 32.74 0.03
C ILE A 312 0.62 32.81 1.52
N SER A 313 1.35 31.84 2.07
CA SER A 313 1.75 31.81 3.47
C SER A 313 2.71 32.94 3.84
N GLU A 314 2.80 33.27 5.13
CA GLU A 314 3.74 34.29 5.60
C GLU A 314 5.21 33.89 5.37
N VAL A 315 5.53 32.60 5.44
CA VAL A 315 6.85 32.07 5.11
C VAL A 315 7.20 32.32 3.64
N GLU A 316 6.25 32.10 2.74
CA GLU A 316 6.43 32.34 1.30
C GLU A 316 6.55 33.85 1.00
N LYS A 317 5.80 34.69 1.71
CA LYS A 317 5.91 36.16 1.59
C LYS A 317 7.25 36.67 2.08
N ALA A 318 7.80 36.08 3.14
CA ALA A 318 9.07 36.49 3.73
C ALA A 318 10.27 36.14 2.84
N ASP A 319 10.18 35.09 2.03
CA ASP A 319 11.20 34.76 1.02
C ASP A 319 10.84 35.34 -0.34
N SER A 320 11.51 36.42 -0.69
CA SER A 320 11.23 37.16 -1.95
C SER A 320 11.34 36.30 -3.21
N VAL A 321 12.23 35.32 -3.23
CA VAL A 321 12.40 34.40 -4.37
C VAL A 321 11.23 33.43 -4.45
N THR A 322 10.88 32.78 -3.33
CA THR A 322 9.70 31.90 -3.26
C THR A 322 8.42 32.68 -3.60
N ALA A 323 8.24 33.86 -3.04
CA ALA A 323 7.08 34.71 -3.32
C ALA A 323 6.96 35.10 -4.80
N TRP A 324 8.09 35.36 -5.45
CA TRP A 324 8.10 35.64 -6.88
C TRP A 324 7.66 34.41 -7.70
N TYR A 325 8.24 33.24 -7.44
CA TYR A 325 7.90 32.01 -8.15
C TYR A 325 6.45 31.58 -7.91
N THR A 326 5.91 31.75 -6.71
CA THR A 326 4.51 31.47 -6.39
C THR A 326 3.56 32.36 -7.21
N ARG A 327 3.87 33.65 -7.31
CA ARG A 327 3.08 34.59 -8.15
C ARG A 327 3.20 34.25 -9.63
N GLU A 328 4.38 33.89 -10.12
CA GLU A 328 4.55 33.43 -11.51
C GLU A 328 3.79 32.13 -11.77
N ALA A 329 3.79 31.18 -10.86
CA ALA A 329 3.01 29.94 -11.01
C ALA A 329 1.51 30.24 -11.07
N ALA A 330 1.00 31.17 -10.24
CA ALA A 330 -0.39 31.58 -10.27
C ALA A 330 -0.74 32.33 -11.58
N ARG A 331 0.15 33.19 -12.05
CA ARG A 331 -0.03 33.92 -13.32
C ARG A 331 -0.02 33.02 -14.53
N ARG A 332 0.75 31.91 -14.49
CA ARG A 332 0.86 30.92 -15.56
C ARG A 332 -0.05 29.72 -15.38
N ALA A 333 -1.01 29.78 -14.45
CA ALA A 333 -1.95 28.69 -14.24
C ALA A 333 -2.63 28.27 -15.55
N ASP A 334 -3.02 29.24 -16.38
CA ASP A 334 -3.70 29.00 -17.65
C ASP A 334 -2.82 28.21 -18.63
N GLU A 335 -1.49 28.37 -18.60
CA GLU A 335 -0.55 27.64 -19.47
C GLU A 335 -0.52 26.13 -19.18
N ALA A 336 -0.75 25.72 -17.94
CA ALA A 336 -0.77 24.32 -17.50
C ALA A 336 -2.19 23.73 -17.40
N LEU A 337 -3.22 24.58 -17.48
CA LEU A 337 -4.59 24.22 -17.14
C LEU A 337 -5.15 23.14 -18.07
N ALA A 338 -4.88 23.23 -19.37
CA ALA A 338 -5.35 22.26 -20.35
C ALA A 338 -4.75 20.87 -20.10
N GLN A 339 -3.44 20.78 -19.85
CA GLN A 339 -2.75 19.53 -19.53
C GLN A 339 -3.20 18.97 -18.18
N ALA A 340 -3.39 19.83 -17.18
CA ALA A 340 -3.91 19.46 -15.87
C ALA A 340 -5.34 18.91 -15.97
N ALA A 341 -6.23 19.56 -16.73
CA ALA A 341 -7.60 19.08 -16.96
C ALA A 341 -7.61 17.74 -17.71
N ALA A 342 -6.76 17.57 -18.71
CA ALA A 342 -6.61 16.32 -19.45
C ALA A 342 -6.15 15.16 -18.54
N LEU A 343 -5.35 15.44 -17.49
CA LEU A 343 -4.97 14.45 -16.50
C LEU A 343 -6.17 13.97 -15.67
N PHE A 344 -7.10 14.86 -15.30
CA PHE A 344 -8.35 14.46 -14.61
C PHE A 344 -9.24 13.54 -15.44
N ALA A 345 -9.21 13.67 -16.76
CA ALA A 345 -9.92 12.74 -17.65
C ALA A 345 -9.29 11.33 -17.65
N LYS A 346 -7.96 11.25 -17.56
CA LYS A 346 -7.20 9.99 -17.51
C LYS A 346 -7.23 9.33 -16.14
N GLU A 347 -7.34 10.13 -15.08
CA GLU A 347 -7.29 9.67 -13.68
C GLU A 347 -8.62 10.00 -12.97
N PRO A 348 -9.65 9.13 -13.10
CA PRO A 348 -10.98 9.40 -12.54
C PRO A 348 -10.98 9.58 -11.01
N MET A 349 -10.03 8.96 -10.30
CA MET A 349 -9.88 9.09 -8.85
C MET A 349 -9.02 10.29 -8.40
N LEU A 350 -8.49 11.08 -9.33
CA LEU A 350 -7.77 12.31 -9.00
C LEU A 350 -8.77 13.37 -8.53
N GLY A 351 -8.59 13.84 -7.30
CA GLY A 351 -9.46 14.83 -6.66
C GLY A 351 -8.86 16.23 -6.61
N VAL A 352 -7.55 16.33 -6.34
CA VAL A 352 -6.81 17.61 -6.23
C VAL A 352 -5.49 17.49 -6.96
N LEU A 353 -5.19 18.47 -7.78
CA LEU A 353 -3.90 18.60 -8.47
C LEU A 353 -3.35 20.02 -8.28
N SER A 354 -2.09 20.13 -7.87
CA SER A 354 -1.44 21.42 -7.64
C SER A 354 0.01 21.42 -8.13
N PRO A 355 0.59 22.59 -8.44
CA PRO A 355 2.01 22.68 -8.70
C PRO A 355 2.82 22.11 -7.53
N ALA A 356 3.90 21.38 -7.82
CA ALA A 356 4.81 20.89 -6.80
C ALA A 356 5.56 22.06 -6.17
N VAL A 357 5.82 21.94 -4.87
CA VAL A 357 6.64 22.93 -4.15
C VAL A 357 8.09 22.76 -4.57
N PRO A 358 8.77 23.81 -5.07
CA PRO A 358 10.18 23.73 -5.44
C PRO A 358 11.06 23.27 -4.27
N LEU A 359 12.01 22.37 -4.53
CA LEU A 359 12.88 21.77 -3.49
C LEU A 359 13.70 22.80 -2.71
N TRP A 360 14.07 23.90 -3.35
CA TRP A 360 14.88 24.98 -2.79
C TRP A 360 14.07 26.04 -2.04
N SER A 361 12.73 26.03 -2.13
CA SER A 361 11.89 27.10 -1.59
C SER A 361 11.76 27.05 -0.06
N ALA A 362 11.55 28.21 0.55
CA ALA A 362 11.28 28.33 1.98
C ALA A 362 10.02 27.55 2.37
N ALA A 363 8.99 27.53 1.51
CA ALA A 363 7.77 26.74 1.72
C ALA A 363 8.07 25.24 1.81
N ARG A 364 9.05 24.72 1.04
CA ARG A 364 9.47 23.32 1.16
C ARG A 364 10.19 23.05 2.48
N GLN A 365 11.01 23.98 2.94
CA GLN A 365 11.76 23.83 4.18
C GLN A 365 10.87 23.88 5.44
N SER A 366 9.82 24.71 5.44
CA SER A 366 8.87 24.83 6.55
C SER A 366 7.78 23.75 6.56
N ARG A 367 7.54 23.08 5.43
CA ARG A 367 6.36 22.26 5.18
C ARG A 367 6.08 21.19 6.25
N ASP A 368 7.12 20.54 6.77
CA ASP A 368 6.98 19.53 7.81
C ASP A 368 6.55 20.14 9.14
N ALA A 369 7.10 21.32 9.50
CA ALA A 369 6.73 22.04 10.70
C ALA A 369 5.29 22.60 10.61
N ASP A 370 4.93 23.16 9.46
CA ASP A 370 3.58 23.67 9.19
C ASP A 370 2.52 22.56 9.26
N TRP A 371 2.84 21.37 8.73
CA TRP A 371 1.99 20.20 8.86
C TRP A 371 1.81 19.76 10.30
N GLN A 372 2.91 19.66 11.08
CA GLN A 372 2.82 19.26 12.48
C GLN A 372 2.00 20.27 13.31
N ALA A 373 2.07 21.56 12.99
CA ALA A 373 1.28 22.59 13.64
C ALA A 373 -0.22 22.51 13.28
N ALA A 374 -0.54 22.26 12.01
CA ALA A 374 -1.93 22.19 11.53
C ALA A 374 -2.64 20.88 11.91
N ARG A 375 -1.92 19.76 11.96
CA ARG A 375 -2.47 18.40 12.11
C ARG A 375 -3.46 18.22 13.26
N PRO A 376 -3.23 18.73 14.50
CA PRO A 376 -4.18 18.58 15.60
C PRO A 376 -5.56 19.19 15.32
N ALA A 377 -5.59 20.36 14.67
CA ALA A 377 -6.83 21.04 14.32
C ALA A 377 -7.57 20.35 13.15
N LEU A 378 -6.84 19.66 12.28
CA LEU A 378 -7.40 18.92 11.14
C LEU A 378 -8.03 17.58 11.58
N GLN A 379 -7.53 16.97 12.65
CA GLN A 379 -8.00 15.67 13.13
C GLN A 379 -9.50 15.66 13.49
N GLY A 380 -10.06 16.80 13.93
CA GLY A 380 -11.50 16.95 14.20
C GLY A 380 -12.34 17.32 12.97
N LYS A 381 -11.72 17.66 11.85
CA LYS A 381 -12.42 18.16 10.66
C LYS A 381 -12.59 17.08 9.56
N VAL A 382 -11.86 15.97 9.66
CA VAL A 382 -11.89 14.87 8.68
C VAL A 382 -11.89 13.51 9.37
N ASN A 383 -12.48 12.51 8.69
CA ASN A 383 -12.56 11.15 9.20
C ASN A 383 -11.64 10.21 8.36
N VAL A 384 -10.38 10.59 8.23
CA VAL A 384 -9.33 9.81 7.55
C VAL A 384 -8.07 9.79 8.40
N PRO A 385 -7.20 8.77 8.26
CA PRO A 385 -5.94 8.72 8.98
C PRO A 385 -5.01 9.87 8.58
N LEU A 386 -4.49 10.60 9.56
CA LEU A 386 -3.48 11.64 9.37
C LEU A 386 -2.10 11.08 9.70
N GLY A 387 -1.21 11.08 8.74
CA GLY A 387 0.16 10.58 8.92
C GLY A 387 1.10 11.57 9.60
N GLN A 388 2.34 11.14 9.77
CA GLN A 388 3.39 11.95 10.37
C GLN A 388 3.96 12.97 9.37
N ASN A 389 4.02 12.61 8.09
CA ASN A 389 4.54 13.48 7.04
C ASN A 389 3.39 14.20 6.32
N PRO A 390 3.68 15.35 5.70
CA PRO A 390 2.67 16.11 4.96
C PRO A 390 2.18 15.34 3.72
N PRO A 391 0.84 15.33 3.48
CA PRO A 391 0.30 14.79 2.25
C PRO A 391 0.60 15.70 1.05
N PRO A 392 0.40 15.24 -0.20
CA PRO A 392 0.34 16.12 -1.35
C PRO A 392 -0.79 17.14 -1.15
N ALA A 393 -0.42 18.37 -0.88
CA ALA A 393 -1.34 19.46 -0.66
C ALA A 393 -0.87 20.70 -1.42
N PRO A 394 -1.79 21.54 -1.91
CA PRO A 394 -1.43 22.80 -2.53
C PRO A 394 -0.60 23.64 -1.56
N ALA A 395 0.52 24.16 -2.02
CA ALA A 395 1.38 25.02 -1.24
C ALA A 395 1.69 26.33 -1.94
N CYS A 396 1.32 26.49 -3.20
CA CYS A 396 1.60 27.70 -3.95
C CYS A 396 0.53 27.98 -5.01
N GLY A 397 0.05 29.19 -5.00
CA GLY A 397 -0.71 29.87 -6.05
C GLY A 397 -2.09 29.31 -6.37
N TRP A 398 -2.22 28.04 -6.74
CA TRP A 398 -3.48 27.48 -7.20
C TRP A 398 -3.58 25.94 -7.08
N ALA A 399 -4.80 25.44 -7.19
CA ALA A 399 -5.09 24.03 -7.33
C ALA A 399 -6.26 23.81 -8.28
N LEU A 400 -6.19 22.78 -9.12
CA LEU A 400 -7.32 22.27 -9.86
C LEU A 400 -7.98 21.15 -9.04
N VAL A 401 -9.31 21.24 -8.85
CA VAL A 401 -10.04 20.29 -8.01
C VAL A 401 -11.22 19.69 -8.76
N ARG A 402 -11.48 18.42 -8.49
CA ARG A 402 -12.73 17.75 -8.88
C ARG A 402 -13.80 18.14 -7.85
N LEU A 403 -14.90 18.73 -8.28
CA LEU A 403 -15.97 19.17 -7.39
C LEU A 403 -16.50 18.02 -6.51
N ALA A 404 -16.76 16.86 -7.09
CA ALA A 404 -17.22 15.67 -6.36
C ALA A 404 -16.23 15.21 -5.28
N ALA A 405 -14.95 15.52 -5.41
CA ALA A 405 -13.92 15.12 -4.43
C ALA A 405 -13.91 16.04 -3.20
N VAL A 406 -14.22 17.32 -3.34
CA VAL A 406 -14.01 18.32 -2.28
C VAL A 406 -15.30 18.94 -1.76
N ALA A 407 -16.37 18.93 -2.54
CA ALA A 407 -17.68 19.41 -2.14
C ALA A 407 -18.44 18.26 -1.43
N GLY A 408 -18.47 18.27 -0.10
CA GLY A 408 -19.43 17.46 0.68
C GLY A 408 -20.86 18.06 0.66
N SER A 409 -21.06 19.19 -0.02
CA SER A 409 -22.27 19.95 -0.29
C SER A 409 -22.01 20.77 -1.56
N ASP A 410 -23.03 21.36 -2.16
CA ASP A 410 -22.96 22.08 -3.45
C ASP A 410 -21.99 23.29 -3.48
N THR A 411 -21.25 23.55 -2.42
CA THR A 411 -20.31 24.67 -2.32
C THR A 411 -18.90 24.19 -2.03
N LEU A 412 -17.93 24.73 -2.79
CA LEU A 412 -16.51 24.55 -2.50
C LEU A 412 -16.16 25.00 -1.09
N PRO A 413 -15.26 24.29 -0.38
CA PRO A 413 -14.77 24.75 0.92
C PRO A 413 -14.11 26.13 0.76
N ALA A 414 -14.45 27.09 1.61
CA ALA A 414 -13.78 28.37 1.66
C ALA A 414 -12.31 28.14 2.09
N ILE A 415 -11.37 28.68 1.31
CA ILE A 415 -9.95 28.67 1.63
C ILE A 415 -9.58 30.11 1.92
N THR A 416 -9.55 30.46 3.20
CA THR A 416 -9.30 31.80 3.69
C THR A 416 -7.91 31.95 4.30
N ALA A 417 -7.33 30.84 4.77
CA ALA A 417 -6.02 30.79 5.39
C ALA A 417 -5.13 29.72 4.71
N PRO A 418 -3.81 29.88 4.73
CA PRO A 418 -2.87 28.91 4.15
C PRO A 418 -3.04 27.48 4.70
N GLU A 419 -3.36 27.33 5.97
CA GLU A 419 -3.62 26.05 6.63
C GLU A 419 -4.87 25.35 6.10
N ASP A 420 -5.84 26.07 5.55
CA ASP A 420 -7.04 25.49 4.93
C ASP A 420 -6.69 24.70 3.67
N ALA A 421 -5.54 24.98 3.03
CA ALA A 421 -5.04 24.20 1.89
C ALA A 421 -4.81 22.73 2.25
N TRP A 422 -4.52 22.39 3.50
CA TRP A 422 -4.41 21.02 3.99
C TRP A 422 -5.75 20.27 3.99
N LEU A 423 -6.87 20.96 4.09
CA LEU A 423 -8.20 20.34 4.07
C LEU A 423 -8.57 19.77 2.70
N LEU A 424 -8.13 20.39 1.62
CA LEU A 424 -8.48 19.93 0.26
C LEU A 424 -8.12 18.47 -0.01
N PRO A 425 -6.84 18.05 0.15
CA PRO A 425 -6.46 16.67 -0.08
C PRO A 425 -7.11 15.70 0.92
N LEU A 426 -7.33 16.11 2.16
CA LEU A 426 -7.94 15.26 3.18
C LEU A 426 -9.44 15.07 2.94
N LYS A 427 -10.14 16.10 2.47
CA LYS A 427 -11.54 15.97 2.03
C LYS A 427 -11.67 15.11 0.79
N ALA A 428 -10.79 15.30 -0.19
CA ALA A 428 -10.73 14.43 -1.35
C ALA A 428 -10.51 12.97 -0.94
N GLN A 429 -9.58 12.70 -0.02
CA GLN A 429 -9.33 11.38 0.53
C GLN A 429 -10.56 10.79 1.22
N GLN A 430 -11.26 11.58 2.04
CA GLN A 430 -12.49 11.15 2.71
C GLN A 430 -13.58 10.75 1.71
N ASN A 431 -13.62 11.38 0.56
CA ASN A 431 -14.57 11.09 -0.53
C ASN A 431 -14.06 10.04 -1.52
N GLY A 432 -12.93 9.36 -1.23
CA GLY A 432 -12.39 8.26 -2.04
C GLY A 432 -11.51 8.71 -3.21
N PHE A 433 -11.04 9.96 -3.20
CA PHE A 433 -10.16 10.51 -4.24
C PHE A 433 -8.76 10.77 -3.69
N PHE A 434 -7.76 10.64 -4.54
CA PHE A 434 -6.39 10.99 -4.16
C PHE A 434 -6.02 12.41 -4.59
N SER A 435 -4.95 12.93 -4.01
CA SER A 435 -4.37 14.22 -4.37
C SER A 435 -2.96 14.04 -4.90
N ALA A 436 -2.58 14.86 -5.86
CA ALA A 436 -1.31 14.79 -6.53
C ALA A 436 -0.69 16.18 -6.72
N SER A 437 0.60 16.19 -6.98
CA SER A 437 1.31 17.37 -7.46
C SER A 437 1.81 17.16 -8.90
N PHE A 438 2.15 18.25 -9.57
CA PHE A 438 2.77 18.19 -10.88
C PHE A 438 3.97 19.14 -11.00
N THR A 439 4.87 18.81 -11.91
CA THR A 439 5.95 19.66 -12.40
C THR A 439 5.91 19.69 -13.92
N THR A 440 6.59 20.66 -14.53
CA THR A 440 6.89 20.57 -15.98
C THR A 440 8.11 19.67 -16.21
N ALA A 441 8.33 19.24 -17.46
CA ALA A 441 9.49 18.41 -17.81
C ALA A 441 10.83 19.12 -17.46
N ALA A 442 10.93 20.42 -17.76
CA ALA A 442 12.11 21.23 -17.41
C ALA A 442 12.32 21.33 -15.89
N GLN A 443 11.25 21.54 -15.11
CA GLN A 443 11.35 21.60 -13.65
C GLN A 443 11.74 20.25 -13.05
N SER A 444 11.24 19.14 -13.60
CA SER A 444 11.58 17.79 -13.16
C SER A 444 13.05 17.46 -13.42
N ALA A 445 13.58 17.81 -14.61
CA ALA A 445 14.98 17.64 -14.94
C ALA A 445 15.88 18.45 -14.00
N ALA A 446 15.56 19.73 -13.79
CA ALA A 446 16.31 20.59 -12.88
C ALA A 446 16.31 20.07 -11.43
N ALA A 447 15.19 19.52 -10.96
CA ALA A 447 15.09 18.92 -9.62
C ALA A 447 15.97 17.66 -9.50
N ALA A 448 16.02 16.81 -10.53
CA ALA A 448 16.89 15.64 -10.57
C ALA A 448 18.38 16.02 -10.50
N ASP A 449 18.80 17.04 -11.26
CA ASP A 449 20.18 17.56 -11.23
C ASP A 449 20.54 18.12 -9.85
N GLN A 450 19.63 18.86 -9.22
CA GLN A 450 19.84 19.39 -7.87
C GLN A 450 19.96 18.26 -6.83
N LEU A 451 19.15 17.22 -6.92
CA LEU A 451 19.24 16.05 -6.04
C LEU A 451 20.58 15.33 -6.23
N ALA A 452 21.01 15.10 -7.48
CA ALA A 452 22.30 14.49 -7.78
C ALA A 452 23.47 15.30 -7.17
N LEU A 453 23.43 16.63 -7.30
CA LEU A 453 24.41 17.52 -6.68
C LEU A 453 24.43 17.42 -5.15
N HIS A 454 23.24 17.39 -4.52
CA HIS A 454 23.13 17.22 -3.07
C HIS A 454 23.69 15.87 -2.59
N TYR A 455 23.43 14.79 -3.32
CA TYR A 455 24.02 13.47 -3.03
C TYR A 455 25.54 13.49 -3.12
N GLN A 456 26.10 14.10 -4.15
CA GLN A 456 27.56 14.25 -4.32
C GLN A 456 28.16 15.04 -3.16
N GLN A 457 27.54 16.17 -2.78
CA GLN A 457 28.01 16.99 -1.66
C GLN A 457 27.89 16.28 -0.31
N ALA A 458 26.83 15.50 -0.09
CA ALA A 458 26.64 14.71 1.13
C ALA A 458 27.62 13.53 1.23
N ALA A 459 28.10 13.01 0.10
CA ALA A 459 29.11 11.97 0.04
C ALA A 459 30.55 12.49 0.20
N ASP A 460 30.79 13.80 0.03
CA ASP A 460 32.11 14.41 0.23
C ASP A 460 32.35 14.74 1.71
N PRO A 461 33.30 14.06 2.38
CA PRO A 461 33.61 14.30 3.79
C PRO A 461 34.00 15.76 4.11
N LYS A 462 34.63 16.46 3.16
CA LYS A 462 35.02 17.88 3.32
C LYS A 462 33.81 18.80 3.28
N ALA A 463 32.83 18.52 2.40
CA ALA A 463 31.60 19.27 2.30
C ALA A 463 30.74 19.06 3.58
N VAL A 464 30.64 17.84 4.10
CA VAL A 464 29.96 17.50 5.35
C VAL A 464 30.61 18.22 6.54
N ALA A 465 31.94 18.18 6.68
CA ALA A 465 32.66 18.88 7.73
C ALA A 465 32.45 20.41 7.70
N LYS A 466 32.43 20.99 6.51
CA LYS A 466 32.16 22.43 6.31
C LYS A 466 30.75 22.81 6.68
N GLN A 467 29.76 21.96 6.34
CA GLN A 467 28.36 22.17 6.70
C GLN A 467 28.14 22.06 8.22
N PHE A 468 28.74 21.06 8.86
CA PHE A 468 28.74 20.90 10.31
C PHE A 468 29.35 22.11 11.02
N GLY A 469 30.52 22.59 10.56
CA GLY A 469 31.15 23.81 11.09
C GLY A 469 30.28 25.09 10.98
N ARG A 470 29.48 25.19 9.90
CA ARG A 470 28.50 26.29 9.74
C ARG A 470 27.36 26.19 10.75
N LEU A 471 26.79 24.99 10.93
CA LEU A 471 25.70 24.74 11.90
C LEU A 471 26.14 25.02 13.33
N VAL A 472 27.35 24.61 13.72
CA VAL A 472 27.93 24.92 15.05
C VAL A 472 28.10 26.42 15.25
N LYS A 473 28.66 27.13 14.25
CA LYS A 473 28.79 28.61 14.31
C LYS A 473 27.46 29.34 14.42
N HIS A 474 26.41 28.83 13.77
CA HIS A 474 25.07 29.41 13.84
C HIS A 474 24.42 29.20 15.21
N LYS A 475 24.62 28.02 15.83
CA LYS A 475 24.13 27.74 17.20
C LYS A 475 24.88 28.52 18.29
N LEU A 476 26.14 28.82 18.08
CA LEU A 476 26.93 29.62 19.04
C LEU A 476 26.67 31.14 18.92
N LYS A 477 25.93 31.61 17.89
CA LYS A 477 25.54 33.00 17.72
C LYS A 477 24.10 33.32 18.18
N LYS A 478 23.35 32.29 18.57
CA LYS A 478 22.05 32.37 19.26
C LYS A 478 22.25 32.08 20.74
#